data_f83e189fc2956ff111cff2a7a8610b02
#
_entry.id   f83e189fc2956ff111cff2a7a8610b02
#
_cell.length_a   1.000
_cell.length_b   1.000
_cell.length_c   1.000
_cell.angle_alpha   90.00
_cell.angle_beta   90.00
_cell.angle_gamma   90.00
#
_symmetry.space_group_name_H-M   'P 1'
#
loop_
_entity.id
_entity.type
_entity.pdbx_description
1 polymer ?
#
loop_
_entity_poly.entity_id
_entity_poly.type
_entity_poly.pdbx_seq_one_letter_code
_entity_poly.pdbx_strand_id
1 'polypeptide(L)'
;MSLPDRRRFLDLMLALPLGAGLSACGFEPVYGPNGAGTALRNQIAFQAPETIGAPSDTDAYYFVRQLETRLGRAGAPAYRMDLTLNTSEVGQAITADGDITRYSLTGTAGYSLVRLSDGQIVASGEVENFSGYSASGTTVQTLASETDAHERLMVILADQIVTRLYAVPGLGTATGT
;
A
#
# COMPACT_ATOMS: atom_id res chain seq x y z
N MET A 1 35.75 -9.77 48.40
CA MET A 1 35.42 -8.78 47.35
C MET A 1 35.98 -9.33 46.05
N SER A 2 35.14 -9.93 45.21
CA SER A 2 35.52 -10.49 43.90
C SER A 2 35.61 -9.35 42.87
N LEU A 3 36.76 -9.23 42.24
CA LEU A 3 37.01 -8.27 41.16
C LEU A 3 36.07 -8.58 39.98
N PRO A 4 35.39 -7.57 39.38
CA PRO A 4 34.57 -7.79 38.21
C PRO A 4 35.43 -8.28 37.05
N ASP A 5 34.93 -9.32 36.39
CA ASP A 5 35.62 -10.05 35.34
C ASP A 5 35.92 -9.09 34.14
N ARG A 6 37.20 -8.88 33.87
CA ARG A 6 37.70 -7.98 32.81
C ARG A 6 37.06 -8.28 31.45
N ARG A 7 36.69 -9.52 31.19
CA ARG A 7 36.00 -9.93 29.95
C ARG A 7 34.61 -9.35 29.87
N ARG A 8 33.82 -9.41 30.95
CA ARG A 8 32.44 -8.84 30.97
C ARG A 8 32.43 -7.32 30.82
N PHE A 9 33.48 -6.65 31.31
CA PHE A 9 33.62 -5.20 31.15
C PHE A 9 33.95 -4.81 29.70
N LEU A 10 34.78 -5.59 29.02
CA LEU A 10 35.12 -5.40 27.61
C LEU A 10 33.94 -5.72 26.70
N ASP A 11 33.16 -6.76 26.99
CA ASP A 11 31.92 -7.11 26.23
C ASP A 11 30.85 -6.03 26.37
N LEU A 12 30.72 -5.42 27.56
CA LEU A 12 29.79 -4.33 27.81
C LEU A 12 30.21 -3.03 27.11
N MET A 13 31.52 -2.73 27.07
CA MET A 13 32.07 -1.56 26.38
C MET A 13 31.99 -1.68 24.85
N LEU A 14 31.97 -2.89 24.30
CA LEU A 14 31.84 -3.13 22.86
C LEU A 14 30.38 -3.13 22.40
N ALA A 15 29.45 -3.52 23.27
CA ALA A 15 28.01 -3.55 22.97
C ALA A 15 27.36 -2.14 22.94
N LEU A 16 27.87 -1.19 23.72
CA LEU A 16 27.33 0.18 23.80
C LEU A 16 27.43 0.97 22.48
N PRO A 17 28.59 1.00 21.76
CA PRO A 17 28.67 1.74 20.50
C PRO A 17 27.89 1.11 19.34
N LEU A 18 27.65 -0.23 19.37
CA LEU A 18 26.83 -0.88 18.34
C LEU A 18 25.35 -0.49 18.45
N GLY A 19 24.81 -0.34 19.65
CA GLY A 19 23.44 0.10 19.90
C GLY A 19 23.20 1.57 19.52
N ALA A 20 24.18 2.44 19.76
CA ALA A 20 24.11 3.86 19.41
C ALA A 20 24.23 4.12 17.90
N GLY A 21 24.92 3.27 17.14
CA GLY A 21 25.10 3.40 15.70
C GLY A 21 23.83 3.11 14.90
N LEU A 22 22.94 2.27 15.38
CA LEU A 22 21.68 1.92 14.72
C LEU A 22 20.62 3.03 14.83
N SER A 23 20.65 3.86 15.87
CA SER A 23 19.76 5.00 16.03
C SER A 23 20.18 6.24 15.20
N ALA A 24 21.44 6.29 14.74
CA ALA A 24 21.95 7.38 13.91
C ALA A 24 21.49 7.30 12.43
N CYS A 25 20.98 6.15 11.98
CA CYS A 25 20.48 5.96 10.62
C CYS A 25 19.07 6.56 10.38
N GLY A 26 18.44 7.20 11.37
CA GLY A 26 17.09 7.80 11.22
C GLY A 26 15.99 6.78 10.86
N PHE A 27 16.21 5.49 11.14
CA PHE A 27 15.21 4.45 10.88
C PHE A 27 14.11 4.53 11.94
N GLU A 28 12.96 5.07 11.54
CA GLU A 28 11.75 5.06 12.36
C GLU A 28 10.84 3.91 11.95
N PRO A 29 10.48 2.98 12.86
CA PRO A 29 9.59 1.88 12.52
C PRO A 29 8.20 2.42 12.17
N VAL A 30 7.67 2.09 10.99
CA VAL A 30 6.35 2.53 10.50
C VAL A 30 5.22 2.21 11.50
N TYR A 31 5.31 1.06 12.17
CA TYR A 31 4.36 0.62 13.21
C TYR A 31 4.85 0.85 14.63
N GLY A 32 5.86 1.69 14.83
CA GLY A 32 6.29 2.14 16.14
C GLY A 32 5.25 3.06 16.80
N PRO A 33 5.42 3.41 18.10
CA PRO A 33 4.45 4.25 18.83
C PRO A 33 4.15 5.60 18.17
N ASN A 34 5.10 6.16 17.42
CA ASN A 34 4.97 7.43 16.68
C ASN A 34 4.99 7.24 15.16
N GLY A 35 4.96 6.00 14.67
CA GLY A 35 5.05 5.70 13.25
C GLY A 35 3.79 6.05 12.49
N ALA A 36 3.92 6.46 11.22
CA ALA A 36 2.81 6.82 10.35
C ALA A 36 1.75 5.71 10.22
N GLY A 37 2.16 4.44 10.24
CA GLY A 37 1.26 3.29 10.20
C GLY A 37 0.36 3.18 11.43
N THR A 38 0.85 3.55 12.59
CA THR A 38 0.04 3.59 13.84
C THR A 38 -0.89 4.80 13.84
N ALA A 39 -0.41 5.96 13.42
CA ALA A 39 -1.17 7.21 13.43
C ALA A 39 -2.30 7.25 12.40
N LEU A 40 -2.11 6.63 11.23
CA LEU A 40 -3.13 6.57 10.17
C LEU A 40 -4.15 5.45 10.38
N ARG A 41 -3.84 4.48 11.24
CA ARG A 41 -4.71 3.32 11.45
C ARG A 41 -6.05 3.73 12.06
N ASN A 42 -7.15 3.30 11.41
CA ASN A 42 -8.54 3.63 11.79
C ASN A 42 -8.85 5.13 11.79
N GLN A 43 -8.14 5.94 11.01
CA GLN A 43 -8.33 7.39 10.93
C GLN A 43 -8.86 7.84 9.56
N ILE A 44 -8.94 6.95 8.57
CA ILE A 44 -9.27 7.30 7.19
C ILE A 44 -10.65 6.76 6.81
N ALA A 45 -11.51 7.65 6.31
CA ALA A 45 -12.73 7.28 5.61
C ALA A 45 -12.43 7.20 4.11
N PHE A 46 -12.64 6.04 3.51
CA PHE A 46 -12.46 5.84 2.07
C PHE A 46 -13.73 6.21 1.32
N GLN A 47 -13.60 7.05 0.29
CA GLN A 47 -14.64 7.25 -0.70
C GLN A 47 -14.55 6.15 -1.76
N ALA A 48 -15.68 5.72 -2.29
CA ALA A 48 -15.68 4.82 -3.44
C ALA A 48 -14.87 5.46 -4.56
N PRO A 49 -13.98 4.72 -5.24
CA PRO A 49 -13.15 5.29 -6.30
C PRO A 49 -14.03 5.78 -7.44
N GLU A 50 -13.72 6.98 -7.93
CA GLU A 50 -14.24 7.44 -9.21
C GLU A 50 -13.57 6.59 -10.30
N THR A 51 -14.38 5.83 -11.03
CA THR A 51 -13.89 4.92 -12.08
C THR A 51 -13.79 5.67 -13.39
N ILE A 52 -12.58 5.71 -13.95
CA ILE A 52 -12.29 6.30 -15.26
C ILE A 52 -11.97 5.14 -16.20
N GLY A 53 -12.77 4.94 -17.24
CA GLY A 53 -12.63 3.79 -18.13
C GLY A 53 -13.58 2.65 -17.74
N ALA A 54 -13.12 1.40 -17.79
CA ALA A 54 -13.91 0.20 -17.53
C ALA A 54 -13.37 -0.68 -16.36
N PRO A 55 -12.97 -0.16 -15.19
CA PRO A 55 -12.80 -1.01 -14.04
C PRO A 55 -14.17 -1.50 -13.60
N SER A 56 -14.27 -2.77 -13.29
CA SER A 56 -15.49 -3.35 -12.75
C SER A 56 -15.74 -2.85 -11.33
N ASP A 57 -17.00 -2.86 -10.88
CA ASP A 57 -17.34 -2.63 -9.47
C ASP A 57 -16.57 -3.59 -8.54
N THR A 58 -16.20 -4.75 -9.06
CA THR A 58 -15.37 -5.76 -8.40
C THR A 58 -13.95 -5.26 -8.15
N ASP A 59 -13.32 -4.58 -9.11
CA ASP A 59 -11.98 -4.00 -8.94
C ASP A 59 -11.98 -2.92 -7.86
N ALA A 60 -12.98 -2.01 -7.92
CA ALA A 60 -13.17 -0.98 -6.91
C ALA A 60 -13.34 -1.59 -5.51
N TYR A 61 -14.11 -2.69 -5.40
CA TYR A 61 -14.29 -3.42 -4.15
C TYR A 61 -12.98 -4.02 -3.63
N TYR A 62 -12.21 -4.75 -4.44
CA TYR A 62 -10.93 -5.34 -4.04
C TYR A 62 -9.93 -4.27 -3.62
N PHE A 63 -9.88 -3.17 -4.36
CA PHE A 63 -8.98 -2.06 -4.09
C PHE A 63 -9.27 -1.40 -2.72
N VAL A 64 -10.52 -1.01 -2.47
CA VAL A 64 -10.93 -0.39 -1.19
C VAL A 64 -10.78 -1.39 -0.04
N ARG A 65 -11.19 -2.65 -0.22
CA ARG A 65 -11.02 -3.72 0.79
C ARG A 65 -9.56 -3.89 1.21
N GLN A 66 -8.62 -3.81 0.28
CA GLN A 66 -7.19 -3.91 0.59
C GLN A 66 -6.70 -2.69 1.37
N LEU A 67 -7.11 -1.47 0.98
CA LEU A 67 -6.79 -0.25 1.73
C LEU A 67 -7.33 -0.32 3.17
N GLU A 68 -8.58 -0.77 3.36
CA GLU A 68 -9.17 -0.98 4.68
C GLU A 68 -8.46 -2.06 5.49
N THR A 69 -7.97 -3.12 4.84
CA THR A 69 -7.18 -4.17 5.51
C THR A 69 -5.88 -3.62 6.08
N ARG A 70 -5.23 -2.72 5.35
CA ARG A 70 -3.95 -2.11 5.74
C ARG A 70 -4.10 -0.97 6.74
N LEU A 71 -5.06 -0.08 6.50
CA LEU A 71 -5.22 1.17 7.26
C LEU A 71 -6.36 1.13 8.28
N GLY A 72 -7.17 0.08 8.24
CA GLY A 72 -8.33 -0.09 9.11
C GLY A 72 -9.54 0.75 8.66
N ARG A 73 -10.69 0.52 9.31
CA ARG A 73 -11.92 1.28 9.12
C ARG A 73 -12.06 2.33 10.21
N ALA A 74 -12.30 3.56 9.84
CA ALA A 74 -12.49 4.64 10.80
C ALA A 74 -13.92 4.65 11.35
N GLY A 75 -14.07 4.65 12.67
CA GLY A 75 -15.34 4.95 13.34
C GLY A 75 -15.56 6.47 13.51
N ALA A 76 -14.46 7.21 13.68
CA ALA A 76 -14.43 8.69 13.74
C ALA A 76 -13.23 9.15 12.91
N PRO A 77 -13.39 9.36 11.59
CA PRO A 77 -12.29 9.67 10.70
C PRO A 77 -11.72 11.06 10.95
N ALA A 78 -10.39 11.18 10.96
CA ALA A 78 -9.67 12.45 10.89
C ALA A 78 -9.36 12.86 9.44
N TYR A 79 -9.37 11.90 8.53
CA TYR A 79 -9.07 12.09 7.12
C TYR A 79 -10.14 11.45 6.23
N ARG A 80 -10.32 12.01 5.04
CA ARG A 80 -11.05 11.42 3.92
C ARG A 80 -10.05 11.11 2.81
N MET A 81 -10.17 9.96 2.20
CA MET A 81 -9.40 9.60 1.02
C MET A 81 -10.31 9.54 -0.20
N ASP A 82 -10.07 10.44 -1.13
CA ASP A 82 -10.69 10.45 -2.43
C ASP A 82 -9.81 9.63 -3.39
N LEU A 83 -10.43 8.73 -4.15
CA LEU A 83 -9.74 7.73 -4.96
C LEU A 83 -10.21 7.80 -6.41
N THR A 84 -9.30 7.55 -7.34
CA THR A 84 -9.60 7.27 -8.76
C THR A 84 -9.00 5.94 -9.15
N LEU A 85 -9.65 5.21 -10.07
CA LEU A 85 -9.18 3.93 -10.55
C LEU A 85 -9.44 3.81 -12.06
N ASN A 86 -8.40 3.41 -12.79
CA ASN A 86 -8.49 3.08 -14.21
C ASN A 86 -7.79 1.75 -14.47
N THR A 87 -8.41 0.89 -15.28
CA THR A 87 -7.79 -0.34 -15.76
C THR A 87 -7.89 -0.44 -17.27
N SER A 88 -6.88 -1.03 -17.89
CA SER A 88 -6.87 -1.33 -19.32
C SER A 88 -6.26 -2.71 -19.58
N GLU A 89 -6.77 -3.39 -20.59
CA GLU A 89 -6.33 -4.72 -20.95
C GLU A 89 -5.86 -4.76 -22.40
N VAL A 90 -4.73 -5.45 -22.62
CA VAL A 90 -4.13 -5.59 -23.96
C VAL A 90 -3.70 -7.04 -24.19
N GLY A 91 -4.11 -7.62 -25.30
CA GLY A 91 -3.64 -8.93 -25.75
C GLY A 91 -2.15 -8.89 -26.12
N GLN A 92 -1.38 -9.83 -25.59
CA GLN A 92 0.09 -9.86 -25.74
C GLN A 92 0.59 -10.97 -26.67
N ALA A 93 -0.10 -12.09 -26.74
CA ALA A 93 0.34 -13.23 -27.54
C ALA A 93 -0.82 -13.73 -28.41
N ILE A 94 -0.58 -13.78 -29.71
CA ILE A 94 -1.55 -14.22 -30.73
C ILE A 94 -1.00 -15.49 -31.39
N THR A 95 -1.84 -16.52 -31.49
CA THR A 95 -1.50 -17.76 -32.23
C THR A 95 -1.53 -17.53 -33.73
N ALA A 96 -1.04 -18.53 -34.51
CA ALA A 96 -1.14 -18.50 -35.97
C ALA A 96 -2.60 -18.45 -36.46
N ASP A 97 -3.54 -18.97 -35.66
CA ASP A 97 -4.98 -18.98 -35.94
C ASP A 97 -5.69 -17.68 -35.50
N GLY A 98 -4.97 -16.76 -34.90
CA GLY A 98 -5.49 -15.45 -34.48
C GLY A 98 -6.05 -15.38 -33.04
N ASP A 99 -5.92 -16.44 -32.25
CA ASP A 99 -6.40 -16.47 -30.88
C ASP A 99 -5.42 -15.78 -29.92
N ILE A 100 -5.93 -14.93 -29.03
CA ILE A 100 -5.13 -14.30 -27.97
C ILE A 100 -4.98 -15.29 -26.82
N THR A 101 -3.73 -15.63 -26.47
CA THR A 101 -3.42 -16.62 -25.43
C THR A 101 -2.91 -15.99 -24.13
N ARG A 102 -2.59 -14.70 -24.14
CA ARG A 102 -2.11 -13.97 -22.98
C ARG A 102 -2.59 -12.52 -23.02
N TYR A 103 -3.01 -12.03 -21.86
CA TYR A 103 -3.39 -10.64 -21.65
C TYR A 103 -2.48 -9.97 -20.63
N SER A 104 -2.21 -8.69 -20.85
CA SER A 104 -1.61 -7.76 -19.88
C SER A 104 -2.70 -6.81 -19.41
N LEU A 105 -2.86 -6.72 -18.10
CA LEU A 105 -3.77 -5.83 -17.41
C LEU A 105 -2.96 -4.74 -16.74
N THR A 106 -3.15 -3.48 -17.12
CA THR A 106 -2.51 -2.30 -16.50
C THR A 106 -3.55 -1.57 -15.66
N GLY A 107 -3.16 -1.12 -14.47
CA GLY A 107 -4.00 -0.33 -13.60
C GLY A 107 -3.29 0.92 -13.12
N THR A 108 -4.04 2.01 -13.08
CA THR A 108 -3.60 3.31 -12.53
C THR A 108 -4.57 3.72 -11.44
N ALA A 109 -4.06 4.07 -10.26
CA ALA A 109 -4.86 4.52 -9.14
C ALA A 109 -4.33 5.85 -8.60
N GLY A 110 -5.21 6.87 -8.59
CA GLY A 110 -4.94 8.16 -7.97
C GLY A 110 -5.53 8.22 -6.55
N TYR A 111 -4.90 9.00 -5.70
CA TYR A 111 -5.38 9.24 -4.34
C TYR A 111 -5.15 10.68 -3.90
N SER A 112 -6.08 11.17 -3.06
CA SER A 112 -5.96 12.46 -2.37
C SER A 112 -6.45 12.30 -0.93
N LEU A 113 -5.56 12.51 0.04
CA LEU A 113 -5.85 12.44 1.47
C LEU A 113 -6.15 13.85 1.99
N VAL A 114 -7.40 14.07 2.36
CA VAL A 114 -7.91 15.35 2.84
C VAL A 114 -8.06 15.30 4.36
N ARG A 115 -7.47 16.24 5.08
CA ARG A 115 -7.69 16.40 6.52
C ARG A 115 -9.05 17.05 6.76
N LEU A 116 -9.90 16.41 7.58
CA LEU A 116 -11.28 16.88 7.81
C LEU A 116 -11.39 18.14 8.67
N SER A 117 -10.37 18.45 9.47
CA SER A 117 -10.41 19.63 10.37
C SER A 117 -10.30 20.96 9.63
N ASP A 118 -9.59 21.00 8.52
CA ASP A 118 -9.27 22.22 7.76
C ASP A 118 -9.49 22.08 6.24
N GLY A 119 -9.85 20.89 5.77
CA GLY A 119 -10.07 20.61 4.36
C GLY A 119 -8.79 20.59 3.50
N GLN A 120 -7.61 20.59 4.12
CA GLN A 120 -6.34 20.59 3.38
C GLN A 120 -6.00 19.19 2.84
N ILE A 121 -5.47 19.15 1.63
CA ILE A 121 -4.85 17.95 1.06
C ILE A 121 -3.47 17.79 1.70
N VAL A 122 -3.30 16.73 2.48
CA VAL A 122 -2.05 16.44 3.21
C VAL A 122 -1.16 15.44 2.47
N ALA A 123 -1.73 14.67 1.55
CA ALA A 123 -0.99 13.79 0.64
C ALA A 123 -1.80 13.57 -0.63
N SER A 124 -1.15 13.46 -1.76
CA SER A 124 -1.78 13.06 -3.03
C SER A 124 -0.76 12.43 -3.95
N GLY A 125 -1.21 11.64 -4.90
CA GLY A 125 -0.34 11.02 -5.89
C GLY A 125 -1.09 10.01 -6.74
N GLU A 126 -0.34 9.40 -7.65
CA GLU A 126 -0.81 8.38 -8.56
C GLU A 126 0.16 7.21 -8.55
N VAL A 127 -0.34 5.99 -8.60
CA VAL A 127 0.43 4.75 -8.72
C VAL A 127 -0.03 4.00 -9.95
N GLU A 128 0.91 3.32 -10.60
CA GLU A 128 0.64 2.46 -11.76
C GLU A 128 1.33 1.12 -11.56
N ASN A 129 0.65 0.06 -11.94
CA ASN A 129 1.24 -1.28 -11.99
C ASN A 129 0.52 -2.14 -13.04
N PHE A 130 1.06 -3.31 -13.28
CA PHE A 130 0.49 -4.27 -14.21
C PHE A 130 0.42 -5.67 -13.61
N SER A 131 -0.50 -6.46 -14.14
CA SER A 131 -0.65 -7.89 -13.92
C SER A 131 -0.83 -8.57 -15.25
N GLY A 132 -0.95 -9.88 -15.29
CA GLY A 132 -1.25 -10.60 -16.53
C GLY A 132 -1.81 -11.98 -16.24
N TYR A 133 -2.53 -12.51 -17.23
CA TYR A 133 -3.10 -13.84 -17.15
C TYR A 133 -3.03 -14.58 -18.49
N SER A 134 -3.19 -15.89 -18.44
CA SER A 134 -3.23 -16.77 -19.61
C SER A 134 -4.67 -17.07 -19.98
N ALA A 135 -4.98 -17.02 -21.27
CA ALA A 135 -6.27 -17.36 -21.86
C ALA A 135 -6.21 -18.64 -22.71
N SER A 136 -5.21 -19.50 -22.48
CA SER A 136 -5.00 -20.75 -23.25
C SER A 136 -5.79 -21.96 -22.74
N GLY A 137 -6.63 -21.77 -21.72
CA GLY A 137 -7.42 -22.83 -21.10
C GLY A 137 -8.88 -22.89 -21.57
N THR A 138 -9.71 -23.61 -20.82
CA THR A 138 -11.16 -23.55 -20.97
C THR A 138 -11.69 -22.18 -20.56
N THR A 139 -12.89 -21.81 -21.01
CA THR A 139 -13.55 -20.53 -20.62
C THR A 139 -13.58 -20.33 -19.11
N VAL A 140 -13.85 -21.37 -18.32
CA VAL A 140 -13.88 -21.29 -16.86
C VAL A 140 -12.49 -21.03 -16.28
N GLN A 141 -11.46 -21.66 -16.82
CA GLN A 141 -10.07 -21.45 -16.39
C GLN A 141 -9.59 -20.04 -16.74
N THR A 142 -9.93 -19.53 -17.91
CA THR A 142 -9.59 -18.17 -18.34
C THR A 142 -10.26 -17.15 -17.45
N LEU A 143 -11.56 -17.26 -17.17
CA LEU A 143 -12.30 -16.36 -16.28
C LEU A 143 -11.72 -16.35 -14.86
N ALA A 144 -11.34 -17.52 -14.32
CA ALA A 144 -10.70 -17.61 -13.02
C ALA A 144 -9.33 -16.92 -12.99
N SER A 145 -8.53 -17.09 -14.06
CA SER A 145 -7.22 -16.47 -14.20
C SER A 145 -7.32 -14.94 -14.36
N GLU A 146 -8.31 -14.46 -15.08
CA GLU A 146 -8.63 -13.05 -15.25
C GLU A 146 -9.01 -12.41 -13.89
N THR A 147 -9.98 -13.01 -13.19
CA THR A 147 -10.40 -12.55 -11.86
C THR A 147 -9.23 -12.46 -10.86
N ASP A 148 -8.36 -13.48 -10.82
CA ASP A 148 -7.17 -13.49 -9.98
C ASP A 148 -6.17 -12.39 -10.38
N ALA A 149 -6.01 -12.13 -11.68
CA ALA A 149 -5.12 -11.07 -12.16
C ALA A 149 -5.62 -9.67 -11.76
N HIS A 150 -6.94 -9.44 -11.82
CA HIS A 150 -7.59 -8.22 -11.36
C HIS A 150 -7.41 -8.03 -9.84
N GLU A 151 -7.75 -9.04 -9.03
CA GLU A 151 -7.60 -8.97 -7.57
C GLU A 151 -6.14 -8.67 -7.19
N ARG A 152 -5.19 -9.37 -7.81
CA ARG A 152 -3.75 -9.18 -7.57
C ARG A 152 -3.28 -7.77 -7.92
N LEU A 153 -3.76 -7.20 -9.05
CA LEU A 153 -3.43 -5.83 -9.44
C LEU A 153 -3.97 -4.82 -8.43
N MET A 154 -5.22 -4.97 -7.98
CA MET A 154 -5.83 -4.10 -6.97
C MET A 154 -5.07 -4.13 -5.64
N VAL A 155 -4.62 -5.30 -5.21
CA VAL A 155 -3.78 -5.47 -4.02
C VAL A 155 -2.45 -4.71 -4.17
N ILE A 156 -1.78 -4.83 -5.31
CA ILE A 156 -0.50 -4.15 -5.56
C ILE A 156 -0.68 -2.63 -5.55
N LEU A 157 -1.69 -2.10 -6.25
CA LEU A 157 -1.96 -0.66 -6.30
C LEU A 157 -2.26 -0.09 -4.91
N ALA A 158 -3.11 -0.77 -4.13
CA ALA A 158 -3.43 -0.37 -2.76
C ALA A 158 -2.18 -0.37 -1.85
N ASP A 159 -1.36 -1.42 -1.92
CA ASP A 159 -0.14 -1.53 -1.12
C ASP A 159 0.90 -0.46 -1.49
N GLN A 160 0.98 -0.06 -2.76
CA GLN A 160 1.83 1.06 -3.19
C GLN A 160 1.35 2.40 -2.61
N ILE A 161 0.04 2.66 -2.61
CA ILE A 161 -0.52 3.87 -1.99
C ILE A 161 -0.19 3.89 -0.50
N VAL A 162 -0.42 2.81 0.23
CA VAL A 162 -0.11 2.69 1.65
C VAL A 162 1.36 2.96 1.92
N THR A 163 2.25 2.41 1.10
CA THR A 163 3.69 2.64 1.22
C THR A 163 4.06 4.11 1.03
N ARG A 164 3.45 4.78 0.04
CA ARG A 164 3.67 6.21 -0.19
C ARG A 164 3.15 7.07 0.96
N LEU A 165 1.97 6.75 1.51
CA LEU A 165 1.42 7.45 2.68
C LEU A 165 2.35 7.36 3.90
N TYR A 166 2.94 6.19 4.14
CA TYR A 166 3.88 6.02 5.26
C TYR A 166 5.19 6.79 5.07
N ALA A 167 5.54 7.14 3.84
CA ALA A 167 6.73 7.93 3.52
C ALA A 167 6.50 9.45 3.61
N VAL A 168 5.26 9.92 3.79
CA VAL A 168 4.96 11.37 3.91
C VAL A 168 5.38 11.89 5.27
N PRO A 169 6.33 12.86 5.34
CA PRO A 169 6.78 13.43 6.61
C PRO A 169 5.64 14.12 7.36
N GLY A 170 5.53 13.88 8.65
CA GLY A 170 4.57 14.55 9.52
C GLY A 170 3.14 13.98 9.49
N LEU A 171 2.82 13.01 8.65
CA LEU A 171 1.51 12.36 8.63
C LEU A 171 1.25 11.49 9.88
N GLY A 172 2.29 11.13 10.62
CA GLY A 172 2.20 10.34 11.85
C GLY A 172 2.39 11.13 13.14
N THR A 173 2.79 12.39 13.06
CA THR A 173 2.92 13.24 14.24
C THR A 173 1.56 13.86 14.52
N ALA A 174 0.78 13.24 15.41
CA ALA A 174 -0.34 13.92 16.04
C ALA A 174 0.22 15.19 16.72
N THR A 175 -0.14 16.35 16.18
CA THR A 175 0.13 17.62 16.87
C THR A 175 -0.75 17.61 18.13
N GLY A 176 -0.21 17.04 19.22
CA GLY A 176 -0.79 17.19 20.55
C GLY A 176 -0.59 18.63 20.97
N THR A 177 -1.64 19.40 21.00
CA THR A 177 -1.80 20.59 21.82
C THR A 177 -2.64 20.24 23.02
#